data_77af63b50cd9662d72fd54d0cc5551ce
#
_entry.id   77af63b50cd9662d72fd54d0cc5551ce
#
_cell.length_a   1.000
_cell.length_b   1.000
_cell.length_c   1.000
_cell.angle_alpha   90.00
_cell.angle_beta   90.00
_cell.angle_gamma   90.00
#
_symmetry.space_group_name_H-M   'P 1'
#
loop_
_entity.id
_entity.type
_entity.pdbx_description
1 polymer ?
#
loop_
_entity_poly.entity_id
_entity_poly.type
_entity_poly.pdbx_seq_one_letter_code
_entity_poly.pdbx_strand_id
1 'polypeptide(L)'
;MMNNFSFHFLRGTRMEGTVLGGNIRCLLKLAGTQYWPDFTGKLLFLECNGGEVPQIVAYLNQLSQIGVFCQISGILLGTFSRMESRGLHPTVEEQLLRMIRPELPVAKTFQIGHGSDSRCLMIGDHIRIHQALQEQKPPA
;
A
#
# COMPACT_ATOMS: atom_id res chain seq x y z
N MET A 1 0.19 -20.33 3.50
CA MET A 1 -0.80 -19.60 4.31
C MET A 1 -1.42 -18.54 3.45
N MET A 2 -2.72 -18.58 3.25
CA MET A 2 -3.39 -17.61 2.37
C MET A 2 -3.50 -16.26 3.08
N ASN A 3 -3.15 -15.17 2.37
CA ASN A 3 -3.37 -13.81 2.82
C ASN A 3 -4.89 -13.59 3.00
N ASN A 4 -5.36 -13.66 4.24
CA ASN A 4 -6.79 -13.61 4.56
C ASN A 4 -7.15 -12.28 5.23
N PHE A 5 -7.39 -11.26 4.40
CA PHE A 5 -7.81 -9.93 4.84
C PHE A 5 -8.89 -9.38 3.91
N SER A 6 -9.70 -8.48 4.41
CA SER A 6 -10.66 -7.73 3.59
C SER A 6 -9.97 -6.53 2.94
N PHE A 7 -10.43 -6.19 1.74
CA PHE A 7 -9.88 -5.06 0.97
C PHE A 7 -10.98 -4.48 0.09
N HIS A 8 -10.76 -3.27 -0.41
CA HIS A 8 -11.58 -2.67 -1.46
C HIS A 8 -10.67 -1.93 -2.44
N PHE A 9 -11.07 -1.90 -3.72
CA PHE A 9 -10.34 -1.18 -4.74
C PHE A 9 -10.72 0.30 -4.75
N LEU A 10 -9.70 1.16 -4.74
CA LEU A 10 -9.85 2.59 -4.97
C LEU A 10 -9.76 2.89 -6.46
N ARG A 11 -9.01 2.06 -7.18
CA ARG A 11 -8.79 2.19 -8.62
C ARG A 11 -8.47 0.82 -9.18
N GLY A 12 -9.08 0.49 -10.33
CA GLY A 12 -8.96 -0.83 -10.93
C GLY A 12 -9.84 -1.87 -10.24
N THR A 13 -9.72 -3.13 -10.69
CA THR A 13 -10.56 -4.24 -10.21
C THR A 13 -9.76 -5.48 -9.87
N ARG A 14 -8.48 -5.51 -10.21
CA ARG A 14 -7.59 -6.65 -9.97
C ARG A 14 -6.14 -6.21 -9.93
N MET A 15 -5.34 -6.94 -9.17
CA MET A 15 -3.87 -6.83 -9.21
C MET A 15 -3.25 -8.18 -8.85
N GLU A 16 -2.07 -8.43 -9.38
CA GLU A 16 -1.32 -9.65 -9.17
C GLU A 16 0.17 -9.37 -9.21
N GLY A 17 0.93 -9.98 -8.33
CA GLY A 17 2.38 -9.87 -8.31
C GLY A 17 2.99 -10.24 -6.97
N THR A 18 4.30 -10.23 -6.94
CA THR A 18 5.05 -10.40 -5.70
C THR A 18 4.99 -9.13 -4.87
N VAL A 19 4.61 -9.25 -3.61
CA VAL A 19 4.47 -8.13 -2.69
C VAL A 19 5.83 -7.73 -2.12
N LEU A 20 6.17 -6.46 -2.27
CA LEU A 20 7.29 -5.83 -1.58
C LEU A 20 6.79 -4.57 -0.87
N GLY A 21 7.50 -4.15 0.16
CA GLY A 21 7.17 -2.95 0.90
C GLY A 21 7.07 -3.18 2.39
N GLY A 22 6.20 -2.44 3.05
CA GLY A 22 6.02 -2.47 4.50
C GLY A 22 5.73 -1.08 5.03
N ASN A 23 6.24 -0.78 6.22
CA ASN A 23 6.17 0.56 6.78
C ASN A 23 6.93 1.55 5.89
N ILE A 24 6.22 2.57 5.39
CA ILE A 24 6.77 3.51 4.40
C ILE A 24 8.02 4.24 4.91
N ARG A 25 8.02 4.63 6.18
CA ARG A 25 9.18 5.31 6.81
C ARG A 25 10.39 4.38 6.87
N CYS A 26 10.17 3.12 7.25
CA CYS A 26 11.24 2.14 7.38
C CYS A 26 11.78 1.72 6.01
N LEU A 27 10.90 1.50 5.04
CA LEU A 27 11.28 1.19 3.68
C LEU A 27 12.20 2.26 3.09
N LEU A 28 11.83 3.53 3.24
CA LEU A 28 12.60 4.65 2.68
C LEU A 28 13.99 4.81 3.28
N LYS A 29 14.26 4.24 4.45
CA LYS A 29 15.63 4.22 5.01
C LYS A 29 16.59 3.36 4.20
N LEU A 30 16.08 2.47 3.37
CA LEU A 30 16.91 1.67 2.47
C LEU A 30 17.27 2.41 1.18
N ALA A 31 16.59 3.52 0.87
CA ALA A 31 16.85 4.30 -0.34
C ALA A 31 18.31 4.78 -0.39
N GLY A 32 18.99 4.54 -1.50
CA GLY A 32 20.40 4.87 -1.67
C GLY A 32 21.37 3.83 -1.10
N THR A 33 20.88 2.73 -0.55
CA THR A 33 21.69 1.61 -0.08
C THR A 33 21.62 0.43 -1.05
N GLN A 34 22.56 -0.51 -0.91
CA GLN A 34 22.56 -1.76 -1.68
C GLN A 34 21.35 -2.66 -1.38
N TYR A 35 20.60 -2.38 -0.32
CA TYR A 35 19.44 -3.17 0.11
C TYR A 35 18.13 -2.67 -0.50
N TRP A 36 18.15 -1.59 -1.26
CA TRP A 36 16.97 -1.10 -1.95
C TRP A 36 16.47 -2.14 -2.96
N PRO A 37 15.22 -2.61 -2.87
CA PRO A 37 14.73 -3.68 -3.74
C PRO A 37 14.44 -3.19 -5.16
N ASP A 38 14.42 -4.13 -6.09
CA ASP A 38 13.89 -3.90 -7.43
C ASP A 38 12.36 -4.03 -7.42
N PHE A 39 11.66 -2.94 -7.64
CA PHE A 39 10.20 -2.87 -7.64
C PHE A 39 9.57 -3.18 -9.00
N THR A 40 10.36 -3.48 -10.03
CA THR A 40 9.83 -3.74 -11.38
C THR A 40 8.82 -4.88 -11.37
N GLY A 41 7.57 -4.58 -11.75
CA GLY A 41 6.47 -5.55 -11.81
C GLY A 41 5.95 -6.05 -10.47
N LYS A 42 6.41 -5.48 -9.36
CA LYS A 42 5.97 -5.87 -8.01
C LYS A 42 4.70 -5.16 -7.59
N LEU A 43 4.02 -5.73 -6.59
CA LEU A 43 2.98 -5.01 -5.84
C LEU A 43 3.65 -4.29 -4.68
N LEU A 44 3.39 -3.00 -4.56
CA LEU A 44 3.90 -2.19 -3.46
C LEU A 44 2.90 -2.19 -2.31
N PHE A 45 3.32 -2.69 -1.15
CA PHE A 45 2.55 -2.54 0.08
C PHE A 45 3.10 -1.39 0.93
N LEU A 46 2.22 -0.52 1.42
CA LEU A 46 2.59 0.61 2.28
C LEU A 46 1.65 0.72 3.48
N GLU A 47 2.22 0.94 4.65
CA GLU A 47 1.49 1.27 5.87
C GLU A 47 2.32 2.23 6.73
N CYS A 48 1.70 2.87 7.71
CA CYS A 48 2.40 3.70 8.69
C CYS A 48 1.56 3.89 9.95
N ASN A 49 2.20 3.85 11.12
CA ASN A 49 1.52 4.15 12.36
C ASN A 49 1.40 5.66 12.60
N GLY A 50 2.54 6.34 12.62
CA GLY A 50 2.61 7.78 12.83
C GLY A 50 2.59 8.59 11.53
N GLY A 51 2.89 9.88 11.67
CA GLY A 51 2.97 10.80 10.53
C GLY A 51 1.69 11.59 10.30
N GLU A 52 1.88 12.84 9.95
CA GLU A 52 0.82 13.78 9.57
C GLU A 52 0.98 14.15 8.10
N VAL A 53 0.07 14.95 7.57
CA VAL A 53 -0.01 15.27 6.14
C VAL A 53 1.35 15.66 5.52
N PRO A 54 2.13 16.60 6.08
CA PRO A 54 3.40 16.99 5.44
C PRO A 54 4.42 15.84 5.38
N GLN A 55 4.44 15.00 6.40
CA GLN A 55 5.37 13.87 6.46
C GLN A 55 4.99 12.78 5.45
N ILE A 56 3.71 12.46 5.35
CA ILE A 56 3.22 11.48 4.37
C ILE A 56 3.44 11.98 2.93
N VAL A 57 3.18 13.26 2.67
CA VAL A 57 3.50 13.90 1.38
C VAL A 57 4.99 13.72 1.04
N ALA A 58 5.88 13.98 2.02
CA ALA A 58 7.32 13.83 1.81
C ALA A 58 7.71 12.38 1.46
N TYR A 59 7.14 11.41 2.14
CA TYR A 59 7.40 10.00 1.87
C TYR A 59 6.93 9.57 0.48
N LEU A 60 5.71 9.94 0.11
CA LEU A 60 5.16 9.61 -1.20
C LEU A 60 5.93 10.30 -2.34
N ASN A 61 6.32 11.56 -2.14
CA ASN A 61 7.16 12.28 -3.10
C ASN A 61 8.52 11.60 -3.29
N GLN A 62 9.15 11.13 -2.21
CA GLN A 62 10.42 10.42 -2.31
C GLN A 62 10.28 9.13 -3.13
N LEU A 63 9.24 8.34 -2.89
CA LEU A 63 8.94 7.13 -3.71
C LEU A 63 8.73 7.49 -5.18
N SER A 64 8.03 8.57 -5.44
CA SER A 64 7.82 9.07 -6.81
C SER A 64 9.13 9.46 -7.47
N GLN A 65 9.97 10.22 -6.77
CA GLN A 65 11.24 10.75 -7.30
C GLN A 65 12.26 9.65 -7.61
N ILE A 66 12.29 8.59 -6.80
CA ILE A 66 13.16 7.43 -7.07
C ILE A 66 12.56 6.45 -8.07
N GLY A 67 11.38 6.73 -8.62
CA GLY A 67 10.81 6.01 -9.75
C GLY A 67 9.99 4.78 -9.40
N VAL A 68 9.68 4.53 -8.13
CA VAL A 68 8.95 3.32 -7.70
C VAL A 68 7.58 3.23 -8.38
N PHE A 69 6.82 4.33 -8.42
CA PHE A 69 5.47 4.32 -9.00
C PHE A 69 5.43 4.04 -10.50
N CYS A 70 6.54 4.24 -11.20
CA CYS A 70 6.67 3.87 -12.61
C CYS A 70 7.01 2.40 -12.82
N GLN A 71 7.54 1.72 -11.82
CA GLN A 71 8.02 0.34 -11.89
C GLN A 71 6.97 -0.70 -11.50
N ILE A 72 6.15 -0.38 -10.51
CA ILE A 72 5.21 -1.32 -9.89
C ILE A 72 4.00 -1.63 -10.76
N SER A 73 3.36 -2.78 -10.48
CA SER A 73 2.15 -3.25 -11.16
C SER A 73 0.86 -2.97 -10.36
N GLY A 74 0.96 -2.56 -9.12
CA GLY A 74 -0.18 -2.21 -8.28
C GLY A 74 0.26 -1.79 -6.88
N ILE A 75 -0.68 -1.19 -6.13
CA ILE A 75 -0.45 -0.73 -4.76
C ILE A 75 -1.51 -1.31 -3.84
N LEU A 76 -1.06 -1.90 -2.73
CA LEU A 76 -1.91 -2.26 -1.60
C LEU A 76 -1.59 -1.32 -0.44
N LEU A 77 -2.55 -0.49 -0.06
CA LEU A 77 -2.45 0.36 1.12
C LEU A 77 -2.97 -0.38 2.35
N GLY A 78 -2.15 -0.46 3.38
CA GLY A 78 -2.57 -0.84 4.72
C GLY A 78 -3.03 0.38 5.51
N THR A 79 -3.04 0.27 6.84
CA THR A 79 -3.45 1.37 7.72
C THR A 79 -2.41 2.48 7.78
N PHE A 80 -2.90 3.72 7.79
CA PHE A 80 -2.14 4.91 8.14
C PHE A 80 -2.79 5.49 9.40
N SER A 81 -2.46 4.88 10.53
CA SER A 81 -3.26 4.94 11.76
C SER A 81 -3.47 6.36 12.27
N ARG A 82 -2.44 7.20 12.32
CA ARG A 82 -2.58 8.59 12.79
C ARG A 82 -3.41 9.43 11.83
N MET A 83 -3.17 9.30 10.53
CA MET A 83 -3.95 10.01 9.51
C MET A 83 -5.43 9.66 9.61
N GLU A 84 -5.72 8.36 9.73
CA GLU A 84 -7.09 7.83 9.76
C GLU A 84 -7.80 8.17 11.07
N SER A 85 -7.15 7.96 12.22
CA SER A 85 -7.76 8.21 13.54
C SER A 85 -8.06 9.69 13.81
N ARG A 86 -7.27 10.58 13.22
CA ARG A 86 -7.46 12.04 13.36
C ARG A 86 -8.26 12.67 12.21
N GLY A 87 -8.66 11.88 11.21
CA GLY A 87 -9.39 12.38 10.05
C GLY A 87 -8.64 13.47 9.28
N LEU A 88 -7.32 13.32 9.12
CA LEU A 88 -6.49 14.33 8.47
C LEU A 88 -6.68 14.31 6.95
N HIS A 89 -6.73 15.51 6.36
CA HIS A 89 -6.88 15.71 4.93
C HIS A 89 -5.76 16.60 4.36
N PRO A 90 -5.34 16.40 3.09
CA PRO A 90 -5.78 15.31 2.21
C PRO A 90 -5.40 13.95 2.78
N THR A 91 -6.24 12.96 2.55
CA THR A 91 -5.99 11.58 2.98
C THR A 91 -4.81 10.99 2.22
N VAL A 92 -4.25 9.89 2.72
CA VAL A 92 -3.17 9.18 2.02
C VAL A 92 -3.63 8.73 0.63
N GLU A 93 -4.86 8.24 0.53
CA GLU A 93 -5.49 7.82 -0.72
C GLU A 93 -5.58 8.97 -1.73
N GLU A 94 -6.06 10.13 -1.28
CA GLU A 94 -6.17 11.33 -2.13
C GLU A 94 -4.80 11.78 -2.63
N GLN A 95 -3.79 11.79 -1.76
CA GLN A 95 -2.44 12.18 -2.12
C GLN A 95 -1.84 11.21 -3.14
N LEU A 96 -1.96 9.90 -2.89
CA LEU A 96 -1.41 8.86 -3.75
C LEU A 96 -2.03 8.89 -5.14
N LEU A 97 -3.36 8.96 -5.23
CA LEU A 97 -4.08 8.91 -6.50
C LEU A 97 -3.75 10.09 -7.42
N ARG A 98 -3.26 11.20 -6.87
CA ARG A 98 -2.78 12.36 -7.66
C ARG A 98 -1.39 12.14 -8.26
N MET A 99 -0.59 11.26 -7.68
CA MET A 99 0.81 11.06 -8.03
C MET A 99 1.04 9.94 -9.04
N ILE A 100 0.13 8.99 -9.13
CA ILE A 100 0.29 7.77 -9.91
C ILE A 100 -0.46 7.82 -11.24
N ARG A 101 0.00 7.02 -12.21
CA ARG A 101 -0.68 6.89 -13.49
C ARG A 101 -2.10 6.32 -13.32
N PRO A 102 -3.08 6.74 -14.15
CA PRO A 102 -4.49 6.34 -13.96
C PRO A 102 -4.75 4.84 -14.05
N GLU A 103 -3.92 4.10 -14.78
CA GLU A 103 -4.09 2.65 -15.00
C GLU A 103 -3.59 1.79 -13.84
N LEU A 104 -2.80 2.37 -12.92
CA LEU A 104 -2.22 1.61 -11.81
C LEU A 104 -3.31 1.22 -10.82
N PRO A 105 -3.58 -0.08 -10.61
CA PRO A 105 -4.59 -0.50 -9.64
C PRO A 105 -4.13 -0.21 -8.21
N VAL A 106 -5.08 0.22 -7.39
CA VAL A 106 -4.87 0.52 -5.97
C VAL A 106 -5.98 -0.11 -5.15
N ALA A 107 -5.60 -0.92 -4.18
CA ALA A 107 -6.52 -1.47 -3.18
C ALA A 107 -6.16 -0.97 -1.79
N LYS A 108 -7.16 -0.88 -0.92
CA LYS A 108 -7.03 -0.49 0.49
C LYS A 108 -7.49 -1.62 1.38
N THR A 109 -6.73 -1.88 2.44
CA THR A 109 -7.15 -2.74 3.56
C THR A 109 -6.97 -2.02 4.88
N PHE A 110 -7.94 -2.20 5.79
CA PHE A 110 -7.84 -1.73 7.18
C PHE A 110 -7.34 -2.82 8.12
N GLN A 111 -7.04 -4.01 7.61
CA GLN A 111 -6.64 -5.18 8.39
C GLN A 111 -5.14 -5.49 8.33
N ILE A 112 -4.33 -4.63 7.73
CA ILE A 112 -2.87 -4.79 7.75
C ILE A 112 -2.24 -3.47 8.16
N GLY A 113 -1.46 -3.51 9.24
CA GLY A 113 -0.79 -2.36 9.82
C GLY A 113 -0.81 -2.40 11.35
N HIS A 114 -1.18 -1.29 12.00
CA HIS A 114 -1.12 -1.13 13.46
C HIS A 114 -2.48 -1.24 14.16
N GLY A 115 -3.49 -1.74 13.49
CA GLY A 115 -4.81 -1.98 14.09
C GLY A 115 -4.83 -3.19 15.03
N SER A 116 -5.82 -3.23 15.94
CA SER A 116 -6.00 -4.35 16.89
C SER A 116 -6.42 -5.65 16.21
N ASP A 117 -7.01 -5.58 15.03
CA ASP A 117 -7.42 -6.72 14.19
C ASP A 117 -6.43 -7.00 13.05
N SER A 118 -5.20 -6.55 13.20
CA SER A 118 -4.18 -6.66 12.16
C SER A 118 -3.92 -8.13 11.77
N ARG A 119 -3.83 -8.34 10.47
CA ARG A 119 -3.57 -9.63 9.82
C ARG A 119 -2.18 -9.65 9.22
N CYS A 120 -1.67 -10.86 8.97
CA CYS A 120 -0.38 -11.03 8.31
C CYS A 120 -0.48 -10.79 6.81
N LEU A 121 0.54 -10.14 6.27
CA LEU A 121 0.86 -10.10 4.85
C LEU A 121 2.27 -10.67 4.69
N MET A 122 2.40 -11.70 3.86
CA MET A 122 3.69 -12.30 3.59
C MET A 122 4.44 -11.49 2.54
N ILE A 123 5.42 -10.71 2.97
CA ILE A 123 6.30 -9.97 2.05
C ILE A 123 7.17 -10.97 1.28
N GLY A 124 7.22 -10.80 -0.03
CA GLY A 124 7.91 -11.72 -0.93
C GLY A 124 7.00 -12.77 -1.56
N ASP A 125 5.78 -12.94 -1.05
CA ASP A 125 4.82 -13.86 -1.65
C ASP A 125 4.17 -13.26 -2.90
N HIS A 126 3.83 -14.14 -3.83
CA HIS A 126 3.00 -13.81 -4.97
C HIS A 126 1.54 -13.86 -4.57
N ILE A 127 0.84 -12.74 -4.71
CA ILE A 127 -0.59 -12.65 -4.40
C ILE A 127 -1.41 -12.22 -5.61
N ARG A 128 -2.67 -12.65 -5.60
CA ARG A 128 -3.69 -12.22 -6.56
C ARG A 128 -4.90 -11.77 -5.78
N ILE A 129 -5.33 -10.53 -6.01
CA ILE A 129 -6.58 -10.01 -5.45
C ILE A 129 -7.41 -9.37 -6.54
N HIS A 130 -8.73 -9.57 -6.46
CA HIS A 130 -9.69 -8.98 -7.39
C HIS A 130 -11.02 -8.74 -6.69
N GLN A 131 -11.82 -7.84 -7.23
CA GLN A 131 -13.07 -7.37 -6.63
C GLN A 131 -14.07 -8.51 -6.36
N ALA A 132 -14.16 -9.51 -7.22
CA ALA A 132 -15.06 -10.65 -7.04
C ALA A 132 -14.73 -11.48 -5.79
N LEU A 133 -13.47 -11.52 -5.32
CA LEU A 133 -13.09 -12.17 -4.05
C LEU A 133 -13.63 -11.42 -2.83
N GLN A 134 -13.78 -10.12 -2.93
CA GLN A 134 -14.33 -9.28 -1.87
C GLN A 134 -15.83 -9.54 -1.69
N GLU A 135 -16.57 -9.71 -2.77
CA GLU A 135 -18.00 -9.98 -2.76
C GLU A 135 -18.37 -11.36 -2.19
N GLN A 136 -17.42 -12.29 -2.20
CA GLN A 136 -17.62 -13.66 -1.69
C GLN A 136 -17.36 -13.79 -0.18
N LYS A 137 -16.86 -12.76 0.50
CA LYS A 137 -16.66 -12.78 1.94
C LYS A 137 -17.98 -12.44 2.65
N PRO A 138 -18.46 -13.31 3.56
CA PRO A 138 -19.59 -12.94 4.41
C PRO A 138 -19.25 -11.70 5.25
N PRO A 139 -20.23 -10.86 5.56
CA PRO A 139 -20.03 -9.75 6.47
C PRO A 139 -19.49 -10.26 7.81
N ALA A 140 -18.55 -9.54 8.32
CA ALA A 140 -17.94 -9.88 9.61
C ALA A 140 -18.94 -9.75 10.76
#